data_22edabbb872d0d358ab1e386d819e133
#
_entry.id   22edabbb872d0d358ab1e386d819e133
#
_cell.length_a   1.000
_cell.length_b   1.000
_cell.length_c   1.000
_cell.angle_alpha   90.00
_cell.angle_beta   90.00
_cell.angle_gamma   90.00
#
_symmetry.space_group_name_H-M   'P 1'
#
loop_
_entity.id
_entity.type
_entity.pdbx_description
1 polymer ?
#
loop_
_entity_poly.entity_id
_entity_poly.type
_entity_poly.pdbx_seq_one_letter_code
_entity_poly.pdbx_strand_id
1 'polypeptide(L)'
;CTEFLDWKRFPQESRIDLFSRQIAEKYPPGSVDLVVVSDDRALEFAVANRATLFSGLPIVHCGVFQESAKRIIDGERNITGVYEDQSVFKTIQTALFIQPNPRAAYLISDLDPSGKASEQRIRQALESIAPRIPVRSLSDLTITQIEREVSSFGKQDLVFIGSYSRDKSGFIYTGEALIERVANASGT
;
A
#
# COMPACT_ATOMS: atom_id res chain seq x y z
N CYS A 1 -15.82 5.73 -17.41
CA CYS A 1 -14.53 5.19 -17.91
C CYS A 1 -13.56 5.00 -16.76
N THR A 2 -12.65 4.02 -16.86
CA THR A 2 -11.65 3.71 -15.86
C THR A 2 -10.30 3.58 -16.55
N GLU A 3 -9.27 4.22 -15.96
CA GLU A 3 -7.89 4.15 -16.42
C GLU A 3 -6.99 3.69 -15.26
N PHE A 4 -5.96 2.93 -15.56
CA PHE A 4 -5.05 2.40 -14.57
C PHE A 4 -3.66 3.01 -14.74
N LEU A 5 -3.19 3.72 -13.72
CA LEU A 5 -1.83 4.27 -13.69
C LEU A 5 -0.75 3.18 -13.62
N ASP A 6 -1.11 2.03 -13.05
CA ASP A 6 -0.27 0.81 -12.92
C ASP A 6 1.15 1.08 -12.36
N TRP A 7 1.24 2.04 -11.44
CA TRP A 7 2.50 2.55 -10.88
C TRP A 7 3.37 1.46 -10.24
N LYS A 8 2.76 0.52 -9.54
CA LYS A 8 3.52 -0.55 -8.86
C LYS A 8 4.25 -1.45 -9.84
N ARG A 9 3.71 -1.65 -11.02
CA ARG A 9 4.35 -2.47 -12.08
C ARG A 9 5.35 -1.66 -12.90
N PHE A 10 5.07 -0.38 -13.12
CA PHE A 10 5.85 0.50 -13.99
C PHE A 10 6.17 1.83 -13.30
N PRO A 11 7.08 1.84 -12.30
CA PRO A 11 7.35 3.02 -11.46
C PRO A 11 8.25 4.09 -12.11
N GLN A 12 8.42 4.07 -13.45
CA GLN A 12 9.27 5.01 -14.16
C GLN A 12 8.51 6.31 -14.47
N GLU A 13 9.15 7.47 -14.25
CA GLU A 13 8.57 8.79 -14.56
C GLU A 13 8.16 8.92 -16.05
N SER A 14 8.91 8.33 -16.97
CA SER A 14 8.55 8.32 -18.40
C SER A 14 7.18 7.67 -18.68
N ARG A 15 6.72 6.78 -17.80
CA ARG A 15 5.39 6.18 -17.89
C ARG A 15 4.30 7.15 -17.47
N ILE A 16 4.58 8.02 -16.51
CA ILE A 16 3.66 9.09 -16.08
C ILE A 16 3.43 10.07 -17.24
N ASP A 17 4.50 10.48 -17.93
CA ASP A 17 4.40 11.36 -19.08
C ASP A 17 3.61 10.72 -20.24
N LEU A 18 3.85 9.44 -20.50
CA LEU A 18 3.09 8.70 -21.52
C LEU A 18 1.62 8.59 -21.13
N PHE A 19 1.32 8.28 -19.89
CA PHE A 19 -0.04 8.19 -19.36
C PHE A 19 -0.74 9.56 -19.44
N SER A 20 -0.06 10.66 -19.11
CA SER A 20 -0.60 12.02 -19.24
C SER A 20 -1.00 12.34 -20.66
N ARG A 21 -0.17 11.99 -21.67
CA ARG A 21 -0.49 12.19 -23.08
C ARG A 21 -1.68 11.35 -23.53
N GLN A 22 -1.73 10.09 -23.11
CA GLN A 22 -2.85 9.19 -23.38
C GLN A 22 -4.17 9.74 -22.82
N ILE A 23 -4.16 10.25 -21.59
CA ILE A 23 -5.33 10.88 -20.97
C ILE A 23 -5.75 12.12 -21.74
N ALA A 24 -4.81 12.99 -22.11
CA ALA A 24 -5.10 14.21 -22.88
C ALA A 24 -5.75 13.91 -24.24
N GLU A 25 -5.26 12.90 -24.95
CA GLU A 25 -5.79 12.48 -26.24
C GLU A 25 -7.18 11.84 -26.13
N LYS A 26 -7.34 10.97 -25.13
CA LYS A 26 -8.58 10.20 -24.94
C LYS A 26 -9.71 11.02 -24.36
N TYR A 27 -9.39 12.02 -23.54
CA TYR A 27 -10.35 12.87 -22.83
C TYR A 27 -10.08 14.34 -23.10
N PRO A 28 -10.47 14.86 -24.27
CA PRO A 28 -10.31 16.28 -24.59
C PRO A 28 -11.11 17.16 -23.61
N PRO A 29 -10.75 18.44 -23.47
CA PRO A 29 -11.46 19.38 -22.60
C PRO A 29 -12.99 19.37 -22.82
N GLY A 30 -13.74 19.26 -21.72
CA GLY A 30 -15.22 19.21 -21.76
C GLY A 30 -15.81 17.83 -22.02
N SER A 31 -14.99 16.78 -22.16
CA SER A 31 -15.47 15.39 -22.36
C SER A 31 -15.80 14.67 -21.03
N VAL A 32 -15.36 15.21 -19.90
CA VAL A 32 -15.64 14.69 -18.55
C VAL A 32 -16.02 15.82 -17.62
N ASP A 33 -16.86 15.53 -16.63
CA ASP A 33 -17.38 16.51 -15.67
C ASP A 33 -16.77 16.34 -14.28
N LEU A 34 -16.17 15.19 -14.01
CA LEU A 34 -15.66 14.79 -12.69
C LEU A 34 -14.51 13.80 -12.85
N VAL A 35 -13.50 13.94 -12.01
CA VAL A 35 -12.40 12.99 -11.86
C VAL A 35 -12.55 12.25 -10.55
N VAL A 36 -12.58 10.92 -10.60
CA VAL A 36 -12.52 10.08 -9.40
C VAL A 36 -11.17 9.35 -9.38
N VAL A 37 -10.45 9.44 -8.26
CA VAL A 37 -9.14 8.81 -8.10
C VAL A 37 -9.16 7.87 -6.92
N SER A 38 -8.50 6.73 -7.07
CA SER A 38 -8.29 5.77 -6.00
C SER A 38 -6.81 5.53 -5.79
N ASP A 39 -6.36 5.58 -4.52
CA ASP A 39 -4.97 5.46 -4.10
C ASP A 39 -4.19 6.80 -4.13
N ASP A 40 -3.16 6.91 -3.27
CA ASP A 40 -2.30 8.09 -3.11
C ASP A 40 -1.67 8.53 -4.43
N ARG A 41 -1.17 7.58 -5.23
CA ARG A 41 -0.49 7.88 -6.50
C ARG A 41 -1.43 8.43 -7.57
N ALA A 42 -2.66 7.95 -7.61
CA ALA A 42 -3.67 8.49 -8.53
C ALA A 42 -4.06 9.92 -8.13
N LEU A 43 -4.13 10.21 -6.82
CA LEU A 43 -4.38 11.57 -6.34
C LEU A 43 -3.20 12.51 -6.64
N GLU A 44 -1.96 12.07 -6.39
CA GLU A 44 -0.74 12.83 -6.77
C GLU A 44 -0.73 13.15 -8.26
N PHE A 45 -1.02 12.17 -9.11
CA PHE A 45 -1.11 12.36 -10.55
C PHE A 45 -2.17 13.39 -10.94
N ALA A 46 -3.38 13.28 -10.37
CA ALA A 46 -4.48 14.18 -10.70
C ALA A 46 -4.19 15.63 -10.27
N VAL A 47 -3.58 15.82 -9.11
CA VAL A 47 -3.19 17.15 -8.61
C VAL A 47 -2.04 17.73 -9.43
N ALA A 48 -1.00 16.96 -9.72
CA ALA A 48 0.14 17.40 -10.53
C ALA A 48 -0.27 17.81 -11.96
N ASN A 49 -1.27 17.15 -12.52
CA ASN A 49 -1.78 17.45 -13.87
C ASN A 49 -3.07 18.30 -13.86
N ARG A 50 -3.40 18.90 -12.72
CA ARG A 50 -4.67 19.63 -12.57
C ARG A 50 -4.82 20.76 -13.57
N ALA A 51 -3.79 21.56 -13.78
CA ALA A 51 -3.83 22.71 -14.68
C ALA A 51 -3.93 22.31 -16.16
N THR A 52 -3.39 21.16 -16.53
CA THR A 52 -3.26 20.71 -17.91
C THR A 52 -4.37 19.76 -18.35
N LEU A 53 -4.67 18.75 -17.52
CA LEU A 53 -5.62 17.69 -17.88
C LEU A 53 -6.99 17.89 -17.22
N PHE A 54 -7.03 18.44 -16.01
CA PHE A 54 -8.24 18.45 -15.17
C PHE A 54 -8.64 19.86 -14.73
N SER A 55 -8.32 20.88 -15.58
CA SER A 55 -8.58 22.27 -15.25
C SER A 55 -10.05 22.52 -14.96
N GLY A 56 -10.32 23.07 -13.77
CA GLY A 56 -11.68 23.40 -13.32
C GLY A 56 -12.53 22.21 -12.87
N LEU A 57 -12.10 20.96 -13.13
CA LEU A 57 -12.87 19.78 -12.75
C LEU A 57 -12.82 19.52 -11.25
N PRO A 58 -13.94 19.09 -10.64
CA PRO A 58 -13.93 18.54 -9.30
C PRO A 58 -13.18 17.20 -9.27
N ILE A 59 -12.44 16.96 -8.19
CA ILE A 59 -11.75 15.69 -7.96
C ILE A 59 -12.31 15.06 -6.69
N VAL A 60 -12.69 13.79 -6.79
CA VAL A 60 -13.12 12.99 -5.65
C VAL A 60 -12.11 11.85 -5.44
N HIS A 61 -11.58 11.71 -4.23
CA HIS A 61 -10.64 10.64 -3.91
C HIS A 61 -11.23 9.58 -2.98
N CYS A 62 -10.74 8.35 -3.09
CA CYS A 62 -10.96 7.26 -2.15
C CYS A 62 -9.69 6.41 -2.04
N GLY A 63 -9.60 5.57 -1.00
CA GLY A 63 -8.41 4.73 -0.80
C GLY A 63 -7.12 5.52 -0.60
N VAL A 64 -7.20 6.72 -0.05
CA VAL A 64 -6.09 7.64 0.21
C VAL A 64 -5.96 7.85 1.71
N PHE A 65 -4.75 7.74 2.24
CA PHE A 65 -4.52 8.02 3.66
C PHE A 65 -4.71 9.49 3.98
N GLN A 66 -5.32 9.78 5.12
CA GLN A 66 -5.61 11.16 5.52
C GLN A 66 -4.35 12.05 5.53
N GLU A 67 -3.22 11.53 5.99
CA GLU A 67 -1.95 12.26 6.04
C GLU A 67 -1.39 12.53 4.64
N SER A 68 -1.46 11.53 3.76
CA SER A 68 -1.08 11.68 2.35
C SER A 68 -1.98 12.70 1.65
N ALA A 69 -3.29 12.57 1.82
CA ALA A 69 -4.25 13.49 1.22
C ALA A 69 -3.97 14.93 1.64
N LYS A 70 -3.84 15.21 2.94
CA LYS A 70 -3.55 16.56 3.46
C LYS A 70 -2.32 17.18 2.80
N ARG A 71 -1.27 16.38 2.61
CA ARG A 71 -0.03 16.84 1.96
C ARG A 71 -0.23 17.11 0.46
N ILE A 72 -0.95 16.21 -0.24
CA ILE A 72 -1.11 16.27 -1.70
C ILE A 72 -2.06 17.40 -2.09
N ILE A 73 -3.14 17.62 -1.32
CA ILE A 73 -4.18 18.61 -1.66
C ILE A 73 -3.98 19.97 -0.96
N ASP A 74 -2.84 20.17 -0.29
CA ASP A 74 -2.56 21.44 0.40
C ASP A 74 -2.63 22.63 -0.58
N GLY A 75 -3.45 23.62 -0.24
CA GLY A 75 -3.70 24.79 -1.11
C GLY A 75 -4.61 24.54 -2.31
N GLU A 76 -5.00 23.30 -2.60
CA GLU A 76 -5.91 22.95 -3.70
C GLU A 76 -7.38 23.19 -3.33
N ARG A 77 -8.20 23.49 -4.35
CA ARG A 77 -9.64 23.69 -4.19
C ARG A 77 -10.42 22.66 -5.01
N ASN A 78 -11.68 22.46 -4.64
CA ASN A 78 -12.59 21.59 -5.38
C ASN A 78 -12.10 20.12 -5.42
N ILE A 79 -11.48 19.66 -4.31
CA ILE A 79 -11.08 18.29 -4.07
C ILE A 79 -11.72 17.83 -2.77
N THR A 80 -12.36 16.66 -2.81
CA THR A 80 -12.97 16.03 -1.64
C THR A 80 -12.86 14.51 -1.76
N GLY A 81 -13.16 13.78 -0.70
CA GLY A 81 -13.16 12.32 -0.78
C GLY A 81 -13.30 11.62 0.57
N VAL A 82 -13.08 10.31 0.53
CA VAL A 82 -13.10 9.42 1.69
C VAL A 82 -11.69 8.90 1.94
N TYR A 83 -11.23 9.06 3.17
CA TYR A 83 -9.92 8.55 3.57
C TYR A 83 -9.96 7.06 3.86
N GLU A 84 -8.85 6.40 3.58
CA GLU A 84 -8.62 5.04 4.01
C GLU A 84 -8.21 5.03 5.50
N ASP A 85 -8.91 4.22 6.28
CA ASP A 85 -8.51 3.88 7.64
C ASP A 85 -7.94 2.45 7.65
N GLN A 86 -6.62 2.35 7.67
CA GLN A 86 -5.99 1.07 7.94
C GLN A 86 -6.09 0.78 9.43
N SER A 87 -7.00 -0.09 9.80
CA SER A 87 -7.19 -0.55 11.17
C SER A 87 -6.05 -1.45 11.66
N VAL A 88 -4.78 -1.06 11.42
CA VAL A 88 -3.58 -1.80 11.86
C VAL A 88 -3.64 -2.10 13.34
N PHE A 89 -4.02 -1.11 14.14
CA PHE A 89 -4.15 -1.25 15.58
C PHE A 89 -5.16 -2.33 15.96
N LYS A 90 -6.35 -2.31 15.37
CA LYS A 90 -7.39 -3.32 15.61
C LYS A 90 -6.98 -4.70 15.11
N THR A 91 -6.29 -4.79 13.99
CA THR A 91 -5.76 -6.04 13.46
C THR A 91 -4.78 -6.67 14.45
N ILE A 92 -3.85 -5.88 15.00
CA ILE A 92 -2.90 -6.36 16.00
C ILE A 92 -3.61 -6.77 17.30
N GLN A 93 -4.56 -5.97 17.78
CA GLN A 93 -5.36 -6.33 18.95
C GLN A 93 -6.11 -7.65 18.75
N THR A 94 -6.69 -7.86 17.57
CA THR A 94 -7.38 -9.12 17.23
C THR A 94 -6.40 -10.29 17.18
N ALA A 95 -5.23 -10.13 16.58
CA ALA A 95 -4.20 -11.15 16.55
C ALA A 95 -3.76 -11.54 17.98
N LEU A 96 -3.54 -10.56 18.85
CA LEU A 96 -3.17 -10.77 20.25
C LEU A 96 -4.31 -11.35 21.09
N PHE A 97 -5.57 -11.08 20.73
CA PHE A 97 -6.72 -11.72 21.37
C PHE A 97 -6.80 -13.22 21.01
N ILE A 98 -6.55 -13.56 19.73
CA ILE A 98 -6.51 -14.95 19.26
C ILE A 98 -5.29 -15.68 19.83
N GLN A 99 -4.16 -14.99 19.93
CA GLN A 99 -2.88 -15.52 20.42
C GLN A 99 -2.27 -14.58 21.47
N PRO A 100 -2.61 -14.77 22.75
CA PRO A 100 -2.27 -13.80 23.81
C PRO A 100 -0.78 -13.71 24.18
N ASN A 101 0.01 -14.75 23.90
CA ASN A 101 1.41 -14.84 24.30
C ASN A 101 2.30 -15.21 23.10
N PRO A 102 2.40 -14.36 22.07
CA PRO A 102 3.26 -14.65 20.95
C PRO A 102 4.74 -14.59 21.34
N ARG A 103 5.52 -15.49 20.78
CA ARG A 103 6.98 -15.53 20.96
C ARG A 103 7.67 -14.40 20.19
N ALA A 104 7.21 -14.12 19.00
CA ALA A 104 7.71 -13.07 18.14
C ALA A 104 6.66 -12.64 17.12
N ALA A 105 6.85 -11.45 16.56
CA ALA A 105 6.10 -10.92 15.42
C ALA A 105 7.04 -10.72 14.24
N TYR A 106 6.63 -11.17 13.07
CA TYR A 106 7.39 -11.06 11.83
C TYR A 106 6.63 -10.18 10.85
N LEU A 107 7.33 -9.26 10.20
CA LEU A 107 6.74 -8.30 9.26
C LEU A 107 7.21 -8.61 7.85
N ILE A 108 6.28 -8.67 6.92
CA ILE A 108 6.52 -8.87 5.49
C ILE A 108 5.91 -7.69 4.75
N SER A 109 6.75 -6.87 4.13
CA SER A 109 6.37 -5.76 3.27
C SER A 109 7.39 -5.65 2.13
N ASP A 110 7.08 -4.92 1.06
CA ASP A 110 8.12 -4.64 0.08
C ASP A 110 9.02 -3.46 0.48
N LEU A 111 10.09 -3.25 -0.30
CA LEU A 111 11.08 -2.23 -0.02
C LEU A 111 10.75 -0.86 -0.65
N ASP A 112 9.61 -0.76 -1.33
CA ASP A 112 9.16 0.50 -1.89
C ASP A 112 8.67 1.48 -0.77
N PRO A 113 8.44 2.75 -1.09
CA PRO A 113 7.98 3.72 -0.09
C PRO A 113 6.68 3.31 0.62
N SER A 114 5.74 2.67 -0.09
CA SER A 114 4.45 2.24 0.49
C SER A 114 4.63 1.04 1.42
N GLY A 115 5.48 0.07 1.04
CA GLY A 115 5.81 -1.07 1.87
C GLY A 115 6.55 -0.66 3.14
N LYS A 116 7.55 0.21 3.03
CA LYS A 116 8.27 0.75 4.19
C LYS A 116 7.34 1.51 5.15
N ALA A 117 6.46 2.34 4.61
CA ALA A 117 5.48 3.05 5.44
C ALA A 117 4.49 2.10 6.11
N SER A 118 4.06 1.04 5.42
CA SER A 118 3.19 0.00 5.97
C SER A 118 3.90 -0.76 7.11
N GLU A 119 5.13 -1.21 6.90
CA GLU A 119 5.92 -1.88 7.94
C GLU A 119 6.12 -0.99 9.16
N GLN A 120 6.46 0.28 8.95
CA GLN A 120 6.65 1.23 10.05
C GLN A 120 5.38 1.40 10.89
N ARG A 121 4.21 1.51 10.25
CA ARG A 121 2.92 1.60 10.97
C ARG A 121 2.64 0.35 11.81
N ILE A 122 2.87 -0.84 11.24
CA ILE A 122 2.68 -2.11 11.98
C ILE A 122 3.65 -2.16 13.17
N ARG A 123 4.91 -1.80 12.98
CA ARG A 123 5.93 -1.77 14.03
C ARG A 123 5.56 -0.82 15.16
N GLN A 124 5.20 0.41 14.86
CA GLN A 124 4.76 1.41 15.84
C GLN A 124 3.53 0.96 16.63
N ALA A 125 2.56 0.35 15.96
CA ALA A 125 1.39 -0.18 16.62
C ALA A 125 1.73 -1.36 17.55
N LEU A 126 2.60 -2.27 17.14
CA LEU A 126 3.11 -3.36 17.99
C LEU A 126 3.87 -2.81 19.20
N GLU A 127 4.75 -1.85 19.02
CA GLU A 127 5.49 -1.21 20.11
C GLU A 127 4.56 -0.53 21.13
N SER A 128 3.45 0.05 20.65
CA SER A 128 2.45 0.69 21.53
C SER A 128 1.62 -0.32 22.31
N ILE A 129 1.18 -1.42 21.65
CA ILE A 129 0.23 -2.39 22.25
C ILE A 129 0.97 -3.47 23.05
N ALA A 130 2.09 -3.94 22.54
CA ALA A 130 2.79 -5.11 23.03
C ALA A 130 4.33 -4.94 22.96
N PRO A 131 4.91 -3.97 23.70
CA PRO A 131 6.32 -3.57 23.59
C PRO A 131 7.33 -4.66 23.97
N ARG A 132 6.87 -5.76 24.54
CA ARG A 132 7.73 -6.89 24.93
C ARG A 132 7.87 -7.96 23.85
N ILE A 133 7.08 -7.90 22.78
CA ILE A 133 7.13 -8.86 21.69
C ILE A 133 8.30 -8.49 20.77
N PRO A 134 9.27 -9.40 20.56
CA PRO A 134 10.33 -9.18 19.57
C PRO A 134 9.73 -9.03 18.17
N VAL A 135 10.13 -7.97 17.45
CA VAL A 135 9.66 -7.70 16.09
C VAL A 135 10.80 -7.84 15.10
N ARG A 136 10.65 -8.70 14.10
CA ARG A 136 11.64 -8.95 13.05
C ARG A 136 11.03 -8.64 11.67
N SER A 137 11.82 -8.01 10.80
CA SER A 137 11.45 -7.79 9.41
C SER A 137 11.98 -8.91 8.53
N LEU A 138 11.13 -9.38 7.61
CA LEU A 138 11.48 -10.30 6.51
C LEU A 138 11.40 -9.59 5.15
N SER A 139 11.21 -8.28 5.13
CA SER A 139 10.95 -7.49 3.93
C SER A 139 12.14 -7.42 2.96
N ASP A 140 13.39 -7.59 3.46
CA ASP A 140 14.60 -7.63 2.64
C ASP A 140 14.98 -9.08 2.22
N LEU A 141 13.96 -9.90 1.93
CA LEU A 141 14.13 -11.28 1.49
C LEU A 141 13.40 -11.53 0.17
N THR A 142 13.87 -12.52 -0.60
CA THR A 142 13.08 -13.07 -1.70
C THR A 142 11.95 -13.93 -1.16
N ILE A 143 10.90 -14.15 -1.95
CA ILE A 143 9.77 -14.98 -1.50
C ILE A 143 10.21 -16.39 -1.07
N THR A 144 11.17 -17.00 -1.78
CA THR A 144 11.71 -18.33 -1.41
C THR A 144 12.45 -18.30 -0.07
N GLN A 145 13.11 -17.19 0.25
CA GLN A 145 13.74 -17.01 1.56
C GLN A 145 12.68 -16.80 2.65
N ILE A 146 11.63 -16.02 2.37
CA ILE A 146 10.49 -15.85 3.28
C ILE A 146 9.84 -17.20 3.58
N GLU A 147 9.54 -18.01 2.57
CA GLU A 147 8.98 -19.36 2.72
C GLU A 147 9.84 -20.25 3.62
N ARG A 148 11.16 -20.20 3.44
CA ARG A 148 12.11 -20.94 4.27
C ARG A 148 12.08 -20.46 5.73
N GLU A 149 12.04 -19.16 5.97
CA GLU A 149 11.93 -18.61 7.33
C GLU A 149 10.63 -19.03 7.99
N VAL A 150 9.49 -18.80 7.32
CA VAL A 150 8.17 -19.10 7.91
C VAL A 150 7.92 -20.58 8.09
N SER A 151 8.58 -21.48 7.34
CA SER A 151 8.46 -22.93 7.54
C SER A 151 9.03 -23.41 8.89
N SER A 152 9.85 -22.59 9.52
CA SER A 152 10.40 -22.86 10.87
C SER A 152 9.54 -22.28 12.00
N PHE A 153 8.48 -21.53 11.67
CA PHE A 153 7.65 -20.88 12.67
C PHE A 153 6.69 -21.87 13.35
N GLY A 154 6.40 -21.58 14.60
CA GLY A 154 5.45 -22.35 15.39
C GLY A 154 4.17 -21.54 15.65
N LYS A 155 3.20 -22.19 16.29
CA LYS A 155 1.91 -21.59 16.65
C LYS A 155 2.00 -20.31 17.48
N GLN A 156 3.13 -20.02 18.07
CA GLN A 156 3.36 -18.81 18.87
C GLN A 156 4.05 -17.68 18.09
N ASP A 157 4.21 -17.82 16.79
CA ASP A 157 4.77 -16.78 15.95
C ASP A 157 3.67 -16.07 15.18
N LEU A 158 3.67 -14.74 15.19
CA LEU A 158 2.73 -13.93 14.43
C LEU A 158 3.40 -13.43 13.15
N VAL A 159 2.70 -13.50 12.04
CA VAL A 159 3.14 -12.92 10.77
C VAL A 159 2.15 -11.83 10.35
N PHE A 160 2.64 -10.62 10.17
CA PHE A 160 1.89 -9.49 9.65
C PHE A 160 2.38 -9.16 8.24
N ILE A 161 1.46 -9.19 7.29
CA ILE A 161 1.74 -8.84 5.90
C ILE A 161 1.21 -7.42 5.66
N GLY A 162 2.10 -6.53 5.32
CA GLY A 162 1.79 -5.15 4.94
C GLY A 162 1.62 -5.00 3.43
N SER A 163 1.90 -3.79 2.91
CA SER A 163 1.89 -3.56 1.47
C SER A 163 3.04 -4.33 0.82
N TYR A 164 2.71 -5.24 -0.10
CA TYR A 164 3.68 -6.08 -0.81
C TYR A 164 3.26 -6.28 -2.25
N SER A 165 4.11 -5.90 -3.16
CA SER A 165 3.91 -6.08 -4.59
C SER A 165 5.13 -6.68 -5.29
N ARG A 166 6.31 -6.60 -4.65
CA ARG A 166 7.57 -7.02 -5.24
C ARG A 166 8.52 -7.53 -4.16
N ASP A 167 9.18 -8.64 -4.42
CA ASP A 167 10.23 -9.14 -3.54
C ASP A 167 11.60 -8.47 -3.79
N LYS A 168 12.59 -8.80 -2.98
CA LYS A 168 13.97 -8.30 -3.11
C LYS A 168 14.59 -8.57 -4.48
N SER A 169 14.19 -9.64 -5.17
CA SER A 169 14.70 -9.97 -6.51
C SER A 169 14.05 -9.13 -7.61
N GLY A 170 13.01 -8.37 -7.30
CA GLY A 170 12.23 -7.58 -8.24
C GLY A 170 11.05 -8.34 -8.86
N PHE A 171 10.81 -9.58 -8.46
CA PHE A 171 9.67 -10.34 -8.95
C PHE A 171 8.36 -9.81 -8.35
N ILE A 172 7.34 -9.70 -9.20
CA ILE A 172 6.04 -9.09 -8.83
C ILE A 172 5.06 -10.19 -8.43
N TYR A 173 4.39 -9.98 -7.30
CA TYR A 173 3.35 -10.86 -6.76
C TYR A 173 2.04 -10.09 -6.55
N THR A 174 0.92 -10.79 -6.66
CA THR A 174 -0.34 -10.28 -6.10
C THR A 174 -0.36 -10.53 -4.59
N GLY A 175 -1.08 -9.71 -3.84
CA GLY A 175 -1.22 -9.91 -2.39
C GLY A 175 -1.77 -11.30 -2.04
N GLU A 176 -2.73 -11.80 -2.82
CA GLU A 176 -3.30 -13.13 -2.67
C GLU A 176 -2.26 -14.23 -2.84
N ALA A 177 -1.46 -14.18 -3.92
CA ALA A 177 -0.41 -15.16 -4.16
C ALA A 177 0.66 -15.16 -3.06
N LEU A 178 1.00 -14.00 -2.50
CA LEU A 178 1.91 -13.92 -1.35
C LEU A 178 1.32 -14.59 -0.12
N ILE A 179 0.07 -14.24 0.23
CA ILE A 179 -0.62 -14.78 1.42
C ILE A 179 -0.71 -16.30 1.31
N GLU A 180 -1.12 -16.83 0.15
CA GLU A 180 -1.21 -18.26 -0.10
C GLU A 180 0.14 -18.97 0.08
N ARG A 181 1.21 -18.42 -0.49
CA ARG A 181 2.56 -18.99 -0.37
C ARG A 181 3.07 -18.98 1.07
N VAL A 182 2.88 -17.87 1.78
CA VAL A 182 3.30 -17.76 3.18
C VAL A 182 2.49 -18.72 4.06
N ALA A 183 1.17 -18.79 3.86
CA ALA A 183 0.31 -19.69 4.61
C ALA A 183 0.64 -21.18 4.35
N ASN A 184 0.87 -21.55 3.09
CA ASN A 184 1.22 -22.94 2.75
C ASN A 184 2.63 -23.34 3.25
N ALA A 185 3.55 -22.39 3.33
CA ALA A 185 4.89 -22.64 3.84
C ALA A 185 4.95 -22.68 5.37
N SER A 186 4.08 -21.92 6.06
CA SER A 186 3.98 -21.96 7.51
C SER A 186 3.29 -23.26 7.94
N GLY A 187 3.93 -24.08 8.74
CA GLY A 187 3.36 -25.33 9.27
C GLY A 187 2.30 -25.13 10.39
N THR A 188 1.63 -23.97 10.38
CA THR A 188 0.69 -23.52 11.43
C THR A 188 -0.71 -23.34 10.90
#